data_b6a6ef7b8523f34f5d30872320ba7c7d
#
_entry.id   b6a6ef7b8523f34f5d30872320ba7c7d
#
_cell.length_a   1.000
_cell.length_b   1.000
_cell.length_c   1.000
_cell.angle_alpha   90.00
_cell.angle_beta   90.00
_cell.angle_gamma   90.00
#
_symmetry.space_group_name_H-M   'P 1'
#
loop_
_entity.id
_entity.type
_entity.pdbx_description
1 polymer ?
#
loop_
_entity_poly.entity_id
_entity_poly.type
_entity_poly.pdbx_seq_one_letter_code
_entity_poly.pdbx_strand_id
1 'polypeptide(L)'
;MTKRSHHLQAGDLFRFGMSQGLYNRHLNHKMGVYLGEDFIHRDDGVIVENHKVLMMGETKPRTIDRSLLTFIKEVVPCPSE
;
A
#
# COMPACT_ATOMS: atom_id res chain seq x y z
N MET A 1 11.42 -16.51 -9.61
CA MET A 1 9.98 -16.33 -9.40
C MET A 1 9.64 -14.88 -9.13
N THR A 2 8.63 -14.40 -9.80
CA THR A 2 8.24 -13.01 -9.66
C THR A 2 7.36 -12.82 -8.46
N LYS A 3 7.70 -11.86 -7.63
CA LYS A 3 6.89 -11.52 -6.49
C LYS A 3 5.75 -10.61 -6.92
N ARG A 4 4.57 -10.92 -6.46
CA ARG A 4 3.40 -10.12 -6.79
C ARG A 4 3.33 -8.91 -5.88
N SER A 5 2.90 -7.79 -6.45
CA SER A 5 2.88 -6.55 -5.70
C SER A 5 1.91 -6.59 -4.52
N HIS A 6 0.85 -7.40 -4.59
CA HIS A 6 -0.11 -7.48 -3.51
C HIS A 6 0.34 -8.39 -2.36
N HIS A 7 1.55 -8.96 -2.46
CA HIS A 7 2.11 -9.78 -1.39
C HIS A 7 3.14 -8.99 -0.59
N LEU A 8 2.77 -7.79 -0.22
CA LEU A 8 3.65 -6.94 0.57
C LEU A 8 3.72 -7.40 2.01
N GLN A 9 4.89 -7.20 2.59
CA GLN A 9 5.10 -7.45 4.01
C GLN A 9 5.55 -6.16 4.68
N ALA A 10 5.29 -6.06 5.97
CA ALA A 10 5.68 -4.87 6.71
C ALA A 10 7.18 -4.62 6.54
N GLY A 11 7.53 -3.39 6.21
CA GLY A 11 8.91 -3.01 5.96
C GLY A 11 9.30 -2.98 4.50
N ASP A 12 8.47 -3.55 3.63
CA ASP A 12 8.76 -3.51 2.19
C ASP A 12 8.61 -2.10 1.66
N LEU A 13 9.52 -1.72 0.78
CA LEU A 13 9.37 -0.48 0.02
C LEU A 13 8.60 -0.78 -1.25
N PHE A 14 7.79 0.18 -1.66
CA PHE A 14 7.05 0.02 -2.89
C PHE A 14 6.96 1.36 -3.61
N ARG A 15 6.63 1.29 -4.88
CA ARG A 15 6.38 2.49 -5.68
C ARG A 15 5.14 2.27 -6.51
N PHE A 16 4.26 3.25 -6.49
CA PHE A 16 3.09 3.24 -7.35
C PHE A 16 3.49 3.58 -8.78
N GLY A 17 2.83 2.93 -9.72
CA GLY A 17 2.89 3.37 -11.10
C GLY A 17 1.85 4.44 -11.34
N MET A 18 1.33 4.50 -12.55
CA MET A 18 0.25 5.41 -12.87
C MET A 18 -1.08 4.82 -12.42
N SER A 19 -1.85 5.64 -11.73
CA SER A 19 -3.20 5.29 -11.36
C SER A 19 -4.14 5.78 -12.44
N GLN A 20 -5.27 5.08 -12.61
CA GLN A 20 -6.28 5.52 -13.56
C GLN A 20 -7.33 6.40 -12.93
N GLY A 21 -7.32 6.54 -11.62
CA GLY A 21 -8.31 7.33 -10.92
C GLY A 21 -7.83 8.75 -10.68
N LEU A 22 -8.74 9.71 -10.82
CA LEU A 22 -8.39 11.09 -10.55
C LEU A 22 -8.04 11.32 -9.09
N TYR A 23 -8.69 10.58 -8.20
CA TYR A 23 -8.49 10.77 -6.77
C TYR A 23 -7.13 10.32 -6.30
N ASN A 24 -6.47 9.45 -7.07
CA ASN A 24 -5.20 8.89 -6.65
C ASN A 24 -4.02 9.44 -7.47
N ARG A 25 -4.25 10.50 -8.24
CA ARG A 25 -3.19 11.05 -9.08
C ARG A 25 -2.00 11.52 -8.26
N HIS A 26 -2.25 12.01 -7.07
CA HIS A 26 -1.17 12.49 -6.22
C HIS A 26 -0.26 11.37 -5.74
N LEU A 27 -0.69 10.12 -5.89
CA LEU A 27 0.13 8.97 -5.51
C LEU A 27 0.94 8.42 -6.67
N ASN A 28 0.71 8.94 -7.89
CA ASN A 28 1.42 8.41 -9.06
C ASN A 28 2.92 8.55 -8.87
N HIS A 29 3.65 7.45 -9.09
CA HIS A 29 5.11 7.38 -9.01
C HIS A 29 5.67 7.67 -7.62
N LYS A 30 4.82 7.72 -6.61
CA LYS A 30 5.27 7.94 -5.24
C LYS A 30 5.74 6.64 -4.63
N MET A 31 6.71 6.76 -3.73
CA MET A 31 7.22 5.62 -2.98
C MET A 31 6.69 5.64 -1.57
N GLY A 32 6.64 4.46 -0.97
CA GLY A 32 6.22 4.34 0.41
C GLY A 32 6.76 3.08 1.05
N VAL A 33 6.51 2.97 2.35
CA VAL A 33 6.84 1.78 3.12
C VAL A 33 5.54 1.13 3.55
N TYR A 34 5.44 -0.16 3.31
CA TYR A 34 4.27 -0.92 3.74
C TYR A 34 4.37 -1.20 5.24
N LEU A 35 3.31 -0.91 5.97
CA LEU A 35 3.32 -1.09 7.42
C LEU A 35 2.49 -2.28 7.88
N GLY A 36 1.61 -2.78 7.04
CA GLY A 36 0.83 -3.94 7.39
C GLY A 36 -0.64 -3.79 7.07
N GLU A 37 -1.39 -4.86 7.31
CA GLU A 37 -2.82 -4.87 7.10
C GLU A 37 -3.53 -4.23 8.28
N ASP A 38 -4.69 -3.65 8.00
CA ASP A 38 -5.50 -3.01 9.01
C ASP A 38 -6.96 -3.32 8.70
N PHE A 39 -7.56 -4.17 9.51
CA PHE A 39 -8.94 -4.58 9.29
C PHE A 39 -9.88 -3.71 10.10
N ILE A 40 -10.86 -3.14 9.43
CA ILE A 40 -11.83 -2.25 10.06
C ILE A 40 -13.13 -3.04 10.21
N HIS A 41 -13.61 -3.13 11.45
CA HIS A 41 -14.86 -3.82 11.75
C HIS A 41 -15.98 -2.79 11.77
N ARG A 42 -16.94 -2.97 10.90
CA ARG A 42 -18.08 -2.07 10.82
C ARG A 42 -19.21 -2.56 11.70
N ASP A 43 -20.10 -1.64 12.02
CA ASP A 43 -21.23 -1.95 12.89
C ASP A 43 -22.18 -2.97 12.28
N ASP A 44 -22.23 -3.03 10.95
CA ASP A 44 -23.11 -3.97 10.25
C ASP A 44 -22.50 -5.36 10.13
N GLY A 45 -21.35 -5.60 10.77
CA GLY A 45 -20.71 -6.89 10.73
C GLY A 45 -19.75 -7.09 9.58
N VAL A 46 -19.63 -6.11 8.71
CA VAL A 46 -18.72 -6.20 7.58
C VAL A 46 -17.31 -5.87 8.05
N ILE A 47 -16.34 -6.66 7.58
CA ILE A 47 -14.93 -6.41 7.85
C ILE A 47 -14.30 -5.88 6.57
N VAL A 48 -13.71 -4.69 6.65
CA VAL A 48 -13.08 -4.06 5.50
C VAL A 48 -11.57 -4.20 5.64
N GLU A 49 -10.95 -4.74 4.60
CA GLU A 49 -9.51 -4.91 4.56
C GLU A 49 -8.87 -3.64 4.03
N ASN A 50 -8.06 -3.01 4.85
CA ASN A 50 -7.27 -1.85 4.46
C ASN A 50 -5.81 -2.13 4.75
N HIS A 51 -4.95 -1.23 4.29
CA HIS A 51 -3.51 -1.39 4.43
C HIS A 51 -2.91 -0.08 4.87
N LYS A 52 -1.99 -0.15 5.81
CA LYS A 52 -1.29 1.04 6.28
C LYS A 52 0.03 1.18 5.57
N VAL A 53 0.31 2.39 5.15
CA VAL A 53 1.56 2.72 4.47
C VAL A 53 2.05 4.06 4.95
N LEU A 54 3.36 4.25 4.88
CA LEU A 54 3.95 5.56 5.13
C LEU A 54 4.58 6.02 3.82
N MET A 55 3.97 7.04 3.24
CA MET A 55 4.46 7.55 1.96
C MET A 55 5.65 8.47 2.19
N MET A 56 6.57 8.46 1.23
CA MET A 56 7.74 9.31 1.31
C MET A 56 7.31 10.77 1.39
N GLY A 57 7.93 11.49 2.31
CA GLY A 57 7.59 12.89 2.53
C GLY A 57 6.47 13.14 3.51
N GLU A 58 5.77 12.09 3.92
CA GLU A 58 4.72 12.22 4.92
C GLU A 58 5.25 11.80 6.29
N THR A 59 4.71 12.43 7.33
CA THR A 59 5.12 12.13 8.69
C THR A 59 4.17 11.19 9.41
N LYS A 60 2.99 10.95 8.83
CA LYS A 60 1.99 10.09 9.44
C LYS A 60 1.58 9.00 8.47
N PRO A 61 1.36 7.79 8.98
CA PRO A 61 0.85 6.72 8.12
C PRO A 61 -0.52 7.07 7.58
N ARG A 62 -0.80 6.53 6.40
CA ARG A 62 -2.13 6.63 5.83
C ARG A 62 -2.66 5.23 5.55
N THR A 63 -3.96 5.14 5.50
CA THR A 63 -4.64 3.90 5.17
C THR A 63 -5.04 3.95 3.72
N ILE A 64 -4.74 2.88 3.00
CA ILE A 64 -5.15 2.77 1.60
C ILE A 64 -6.02 1.55 1.43
N ASP A 65 -6.90 1.63 0.45
CA ASP A 65 -7.78 0.53 0.11
C ASP A 65 -6.99 -0.55 -0.61
N ARG A 66 -7.46 -1.77 -0.48
CA ARG A 66 -6.85 -2.92 -1.15
C ARG A 66 -6.69 -2.70 -2.65
N SER A 67 -7.67 -2.03 -3.27
CA SER A 67 -7.61 -1.81 -4.70
C SER A 67 -6.39 -1.00 -5.14
N LEU A 68 -5.85 -0.17 -4.26
CA LEU A 68 -4.66 0.61 -4.60
C LEU A 68 -3.42 -0.23 -4.73
N LEU A 69 -3.42 -1.42 -4.14
CA LEU A 69 -2.26 -2.31 -4.24
C LEU A 69 -2.02 -2.75 -5.68
N THR A 70 -3.07 -2.76 -6.49
CA THR A 70 -2.93 -3.18 -7.88
C THR A 70 -2.15 -2.18 -8.72
N PHE A 71 -1.96 -0.97 -8.23
CA PHE A 71 -1.21 0.05 -8.95
C PHE A 71 0.26 0.09 -8.55
N ILE A 72 0.68 -0.78 -7.65
CA ILE A 72 2.08 -0.85 -7.26
C ILE A 72 2.87 -1.44 -8.41
N LYS A 73 3.91 -0.72 -8.83
CA LYS A 73 4.73 -1.13 -9.95
C LYS A 73 6.00 -1.84 -9.51
N GLU A 74 6.56 -1.41 -8.40
CA GLU A 74 7.82 -1.98 -7.92
C GLU A 74 7.71 -2.27 -6.44
N VAL A 75 8.34 -3.37 -6.04
CA VAL A 75 8.48 -3.72 -4.63
C VAL A 75 9.93 -4.05 -4.37
N VAL A 76 10.50 -3.38 -3.39
CA VAL A 76 11.84 -3.70 -2.90
C VAL A 76 11.65 -4.33 -1.52
N PRO A 77 11.85 -5.65 -1.41
CA PRO A 77 11.62 -6.30 -0.13
C PRO A 77 12.53 -5.78 0.96
N CYS A 78 12.02 -5.82 2.18
CA CYS A 78 12.83 -5.46 3.32
C CYS A 78 14.04 -6.41 3.38
N PRO A 79 15.25 -5.88 3.56
CA PRO A 79 16.41 -6.76 3.67
C PRO A 79 16.23 -7.71 4.84
N SER A 80 16.54 -8.98 4.62
CA SER A 80 16.50 -9.94 5.72
C SER A 80 17.92 -10.32 6.10
N GLU A 81 18.08 -10.54 7.36
CA GLU A 81 19.38 -10.87 7.93
C GLU A 81 19.73 -12.33 7.81
#